data_b7b20647fac0b9707b70f9aa726814cd
#
_entry.id   b7b20647fac0b9707b70f9aa726814cd
#
_cell.length_a   1.000
_cell.length_b   1.000
_cell.length_c   1.000
_cell.angle_alpha   90.00
_cell.angle_beta   90.00
_cell.angle_gamma   90.00
#
_symmetry.space_group_name_H-M   'P 1'
#
loop_
_entity.id
_entity.type
_entity.pdbx_description
1 polymer ?
#
loop_
_entity_poly.entity_id
_entity_poly.type
_entity_poly.pdbx_seq_one_letter_code
_entity_poly.pdbx_strand_id
1 'polypeptide(L)'
;MAKDFGVQEITDDLQPSFNVAPTDNVAVVLNNGVKQLVAMRWGLVPFWATDPKLASKHINARAETLTLKPAFKDAFKRRRCLVVADGFFEWQKQGATKIPLFIHLEPERPFGFAGLYEIWTPPLGEKLVTCTIITTEPNELVRPIHDRMPVILPKDAEDFWLDSAVEDHMRLLDLLQPYQASDMSAFTVSKLVNSVKNNSPECIQPVSAMGQPPLF
;
A
#
# COMPACT_ATOMS: atom_id res chain seq x y z
N MET A 1 -9.35 2.89 12.79
CA MET A 1 -9.25 2.51 11.36
C MET A 1 -10.55 2.81 10.57
N ALA A 2 -11.65 2.05 10.66
CA ALA A 2 -12.86 2.30 9.83
C ALA A 2 -13.40 3.73 9.92
N LYS A 3 -13.47 4.30 11.13
CA LYS A 3 -13.92 5.68 11.35
C LYS A 3 -13.02 6.72 10.69
N ASP A 4 -11.72 6.48 10.63
CA ASP A 4 -10.74 7.41 10.05
C ASP A 4 -10.95 7.60 8.55
N PHE A 5 -11.52 6.60 7.87
CA PHE A 5 -11.83 6.64 6.44
C PHE A 5 -13.30 6.92 6.13
N GLY A 6 -14.14 7.17 7.15
CA GLY A 6 -15.58 7.38 6.97
C GLY A 6 -16.31 6.15 6.40
N VAL A 7 -15.81 4.96 6.74
CA VAL A 7 -16.39 3.67 6.31
C VAL A 7 -17.76 3.47 6.94
N GLN A 8 -18.73 3.08 6.13
CA GLN A 8 -20.12 2.83 6.51
C GLN A 8 -20.42 1.33 6.63
N GLU A 9 -19.71 0.50 5.87
CA GLU A 9 -19.91 -0.95 5.85
C GLU A 9 -18.56 -1.69 5.96
N ILE A 10 -18.52 -2.73 6.78
CA ILE A 10 -17.39 -3.66 6.88
C ILE A 10 -17.91 -5.01 6.39
N THR A 11 -17.37 -5.51 5.29
CA THR A 11 -17.88 -6.72 4.63
C THR A 11 -17.09 -7.98 4.98
N ASP A 12 -15.85 -7.81 5.47
CA ASP A 12 -14.95 -8.92 5.78
C ASP A 12 -14.42 -8.83 7.20
N ASP A 13 -14.16 -9.98 7.82
CA ASP A 13 -13.50 -10.08 9.11
C ASP A 13 -11.99 -9.88 8.96
N LEU A 14 -11.55 -8.64 9.16
CA LEU A 14 -10.16 -8.24 9.04
C LEU A 14 -9.46 -8.33 10.39
N GLN A 15 -8.47 -9.22 10.49
CA GLN A 15 -7.63 -9.35 11.68
C GLN A 15 -6.41 -8.44 11.59
N PRO A 16 -5.91 -7.90 12.73
CA PRO A 16 -4.65 -7.18 12.77
C PRO A 16 -3.50 -8.01 12.19
N SER A 17 -2.67 -7.36 11.36
CA SER A 17 -1.47 -8.00 10.79
C SER A 17 -0.29 -7.05 10.90
N PHE A 18 0.83 -7.55 11.41
CA PHE A 18 2.04 -6.79 11.71
C PHE A 18 3.16 -7.02 10.71
N ASN A 19 2.98 -7.96 9.77
CA ASN A 19 3.97 -8.29 8.75
C ASN A 19 3.29 -8.84 7.50
N VAL A 20 2.61 -7.95 6.80
CA VAL A 20 1.89 -8.28 5.56
C VAL A 20 2.86 -8.49 4.41
N ALA A 21 2.73 -9.60 3.73
CA ALA A 21 3.52 -9.94 2.56
C ALA A 21 2.68 -9.93 1.26
N PRO A 22 3.32 -9.81 0.09
CA PRO A 22 2.64 -10.03 -1.18
C PRO A 22 1.87 -11.34 -1.20
N THR A 23 0.65 -11.31 -1.73
CA THR A 23 -0.36 -12.36 -1.79
C THR A 23 -1.22 -12.56 -0.53
N ASP A 24 -0.90 -11.89 0.58
CA ASP A 24 -1.80 -11.83 1.72
C ASP A 24 -3.01 -10.93 1.44
N ASN A 25 -4.06 -11.10 2.21
CA ASN A 25 -5.20 -10.19 2.21
C ASN A 25 -4.87 -8.93 3.00
N VAL A 26 -5.20 -7.78 2.44
CA VAL A 26 -5.03 -6.46 3.04
C VAL A 26 -6.36 -5.75 3.18
N ALA A 27 -6.44 -4.84 4.15
CA ALA A 27 -7.60 -3.97 4.33
C ALA A 27 -7.65 -2.92 3.22
N VAL A 28 -8.78 -2.82 2.53
CA VAL A 28 -8.97 -1.92 1.40
C VAL A 28 -10.27 -1.12 1.57
N VAL A 29 -10.20 0.19 1.38
CA VAL A 29 -11.39 1.04 1.31
C VAL A 29 -11.76 1.28 -0.14
N LEU A 30 -13.03 1.04 -0.45
CA LEU A 30 -13.69 1.31 -1.73
C LEU A 30 -14.81 2.34 -1.54
N ASN A 31 -15.20 2.97 -2.66
CA ASN A 31 -16.43 3.76 -2.73
C ASN A 31 -17.25 3.33 -3.96
N ASN A 32 -18.27 2.54 -3.73
CA ASN A 32 -19.25 2.11 -4.73
C ASN A 32 -20.63 2.75 -4.46
N GLY A 33 -20.64 4.04 -4.10
CA GLY A 33 -21.82 4.76 -3.60
C GLY A 33 -21.92 4.75 -2.08
N VAL A 34 -21.30 3.75 -1.45
CA VAL A 34 -21.11 3.60 0.00
C VAL A 34 -19.64 3.25 0.24
N LYS A 35 -19.00 3.88 1.22
CA LYS A 35 -17.62 3.53 1.60
C LYS A 35 -17.60 2.22 2.36
N GLN A 36 -16.89 1.26 1.80
CA GLN A 36 -16.79 -0.11 2.32
C GLN A 36 -15.34 -0.44 2.68
N LEU A 37 -15.15 -1.16 3.78
CA LEU A 37 -13.89 -1.78 4.15
C LEU A 37 -13.97 -3.28 3.83
N VAL A 38 -13.11 -3.72 2.94
CA VAL A 38 -13.10 -5.09 2.40
C VAL A 38 -11.70 -5.70 2.48
N ALA A 39 -11.60 -7.02 2.43
CA ALA A 39 -10.34 -7.72 2.26
C ALA A 39 -10.03 -7.93 0.77
N MET A 40 -8.82 -7.60 0.33
CA MET A 40 -8.35 -7.89 -1.02
C MET A 40 -6.97 -8.53 -1.00
N ARG A 41 -6.73 -9.45 -1.91
CA ARG A 41 -5.42 -10.04 -2.08
C ARG A 41 -4.44 -9.03 -2.68
N TRP A 42 -3.31 -8.82 -2.02
CA TRP A 42 -2.26 -7.93 -2.53
C TRP A 42 -1.45 -8.59 -3.64
N GLY A 43 -1.50 -8.02 -4.81
CA GLY A 43 -0.95 -8.52 -6.05
C GLY A 43 -2.03 -8.58 -7.13
N LEU A 44 -2.11 -7.53 -7.97
CA LEU A 44 -3.19 -7.35 -8.93
C LEU A 44 -3.12 -8.39 -10.05
N VAL A 45 -4.23 -9.09 -10.29
CA VAL A 45 -4.43 -9.94 -11.45
C VAL A 45 -5.30 -9.19 -12.45
N PRO A 46 -4.75 -8.78 -13.62
CA PRO A 46 -5.54 -8.12 -14.64
C PRO A 46 -6.73 -8.98 -15.09
N PHE A 47 -7.88 -8.37 -15.36
CA PHE A 47 -9.11 -9.11 -15.73
C PHE A 47 -8.93 -10.03 -16.94
N TRP A 48 -8.02 -9.70 -17.85
CA TRP A 48 -7.70 -10.46 -19.07
C TRP A 48 -6.62 -11.54 -18.85
N ALA A 49 -6.05 -11.66 -17.64
CA ALA A 49 -4.98 -12.61 -17.39
C ALA A 49 -5.47 -14.06 -17.47
N THR A 50 -4.67 -14.91 -18.06
CA THR A 50 -4.93 -16.36 -18.13
C THR A 50 -4.37 -17.12 -16.94
N ASP A 51 -3.36 -16.55 -16.25
CA ASP A 51 -2.68 -17.13 -15.09
C ASP A 51 -2.68 -16.15 -13.90
N PRO A 52 -3.28 -16.50 -12.76
CA PRO A 52 -3.29 -15.66 -11.57
C PRO A 52 -1.89 -15.49 -10.93
N LYS A 53 -0.89 -16.25 -11.33
CA LYS A 53 0.51 -16.07 -10.89
C LYS A 53 1.10 -14.73 -11.31
N LEU A 54 0.48 -14.03 -12.27
CA LEU A 54 0.84 -12.64 -12.59
C LEU A 54 0.72 -11.68 -11.41
N ALA A 55 -0.09 -12.01 -10.39
CA ALA A 55 -0.22 -11.26 -9.16
C ALA A 55 1.14 -10.87 -8.53
N SER A 56 2.10 -11.81 -8.49
CA SER A 56 3.42 -11.58 -7.90
C SER A 56 4.25 -10.51 -8.63
N LYS A 57 3.93 -10.21 -9.89
CA LYS A 57 4.58 -9.17 -10.70
C LYS A 57 3.90 -7.80 -10.58
N HIS A 58 2.69 -7.76 -10.03
CA HIS A 58 1.86 -6.57 -9.94
C HIS A 58 1.50 -6.22 -8.48
N ILE A 59 2.43 -6.43 -7.56
CA ILE A 59 2.28 -5.99 -6.16
C ILE A 59 2.33 -4.47 -6.07
N ASN A 60 3.12 -3.82 -6.94
CA ASN A 60 3.24 -2.38 -7.06
C ASN A 60 3.02 -1.91 -8.50
N ALA A 61 2.45 -0.71 -8.66
CA ALA A 61 2.27 -0.01 -9.91
C ALA A 61 2.97 1.34 -9.85
N ARG A 62 3.83 1.65 -10.84
CA ARG A 62 4.53 2.95 -10.88
C ARG A 62 3.59 4.04 -11.38
N ALA A 63 3.49 5.16 -10.64
CA ALA A 63 2.67 6.32 -10.99
C ALA A 63 2.90 6.79 -12.43
N GLU A 64 4.15 6.86 -12.85
CA GLU A 64 4.58 7.39 -14.15
C GLU A 64 4.11 6.54 -15.35
N THR A 65 3.70 5.31 -15.10
CA THR A 65 3.32 4.37 -16.17
C THR A 65 1.90 3.81 -16.05
N LEU A 66 1.08 4.32 -15.13
CA LEU A 66 -0.28 3.83 -14.88
C LEU A 66 -1.17 3.88 -16.12
N THR A 67 -1.11 4.98 -16.87
CA THR A 67 -1.93 5.21 -18.08
C THR A 67 -1.43 4.44 -19.29
N LEU A 68 -0.19 3.96 -19.24
CA LEU A 68 0.47 3.28 -20.36
C LEU A 68 0.38 1.76 -20.27
N LYS A 69 0.50 1.22 -19.05
CA LYS A 69 0.56 -0.23 -18.86
C LYS A 69 -0.82 -0.89 -18.92
N PRO A 70 -1.04 -1.90 -19.80
CA PRO A 70 -2.32 -2.59 -19.93
C PRO A 70 -2.86 -3.18 -18.63
N ALA A 71 -1.97 -3.59 -17.71
CA ALA A 71 -2.36 -4.15 -16.43
C ALA A 71 -3.05 -3.15 -15.49
N PHE A 72 -2.81 -1.84 -15.66
CA PHE A 72 -3.24 -0.82 -14.71
C PHE A 72 -4.14 0.27 -15.31
N LYS A 73 -4.05 0.56 -16.62
CA LYS A 73 -4.72 1.71 -17.26
C LYS A 73 -6.23 1.72 -17.07
N ASP A 74 -6.89 0.56 -17.12
CA ASP A 74 -8.33 0.45 -16.99
C ASP A 74 -8.78 0.50 -15.52
N ALA A 75 -7.99 -0.10 -14.63
CA ALA A 75 -8.20 0.01 -13.19
C ALA A 75 -8.00 1.45 -12.70
N PHE A 76 -6.98 2.17 -13.19
CA PHE A 76 -6.76 3.58 -12.86
C PHE A 76 -7.95 4.48 -13.18
N LYS A 77 -8.66 4.21 -14.26
CA LYS A 77 -9.83 5.00 -14.66
C LYS A 77 -11.02 4.80 -13.71
N ARG A 78 -11.28 3.57 -13.23
CA ARG A 78 -12.57 3.21 -12.61
C ARG A 78 -12.47 2.41 -11.33
N ARG A 79 -11.34 1.80 -11.02
CA ARG A 79 -11.18 0.88 -9.89
C ARG A 79 -10.02 1.32 -9.00
N ARG A 80 -10.19 2.52 -8.46
CA ARG A 80 -9.26 3.10 -7.47
C ARG A 80 -9.72 2.69 -6.07
N CYS A 81 -8.75 2.51 -5.19
CA CYS A 81 -8.99 2.13 -3.80
C CYS A 81 -7.93 2.73 -2.89
N LEU A 82 -8.15 2.63 -1.58
CA LEU A 82 -7.11 2.89 -0.58
C LEU A 82 -6.72 1.56 0.05
N VAL A 83 -5.43 1.22 -0.01
CA VAL A 83 -4.90 0.12 0.81
C VAL A 83 -4.52 0.70 2.16
N VAL A 84 -5.19 0.23 3.22
CA VAL A 84 -5.07 0.81 4.56
C VAL A 84 -3.88 0.22 5.29
N ALA A 85 -3.08 1.09 5.89
CA ALA A 85 -1.93 0.73 6.71
C ALA A 85 -1.72 1.75 7.85
N ASP A 86 -0.89 1.38 8.81
CA ASP A 86 -0.34 2.27 9.85
C ASP A 86 1.17 2.48 9.67
N GLY A 87 1.81 1.71 8.79
CA GLY A 87 3.20 1.84 8.40
C GLY A 87 3.58 0.85 7.33
N PHE A 88 4.83 0.90 6.89
CA PHE A 88 5.39 -0.04 5.93
C PHE A 88 6.86 -0.30 6.21
N PHE A 89 7.34 -1.45 5.76
CA PHE A 89 8.74 -1.84 5.89
C PHE A 89 9.54 -1.49 4.65
N GLU A 90 10.77 -1.04 4.89
CA GLU A 90 11.81 -0.93 3.88
C GLU A 90 13.15 -1.42 4.43
N TRP A 91 14.04 -1.83 3.53
CA TRP A 91 15.34 -2.42 3.90
C TRP A 91 16.49 -1.55 3.42
N GLN A 92 17.05 -0.77 4.34
CA GLN A 92 18.24 0.03 4.05
C GLN A 92 19.47 -0.84 3.83
N LYS A 93 20.13 -0.63 2.71
CA LYS A 93 21.38 -1.35 2.40
C LYS A 93 22.55 -0.70 3.11
N GLN A 94 23.21 -1.44 3.99
CA GLN A 94 24.45 -1.04 4.67
C GLN A 94 25.54 -2.06 4.38
N GLY A 95 26.40 -1.75 3.40
CA GLY A 95 27.42 -2.70 2.90
C GLY A 95 26.79 -3.98 2.35
N ALA A 96 27.13 -5.12 2.96
CA ALA A 96 26.60 -6.45 2.59
C ALA A 96 25.30 -6.80 3.33
N THR A 97 24.86 -5.99 4.30
CA THR A 97 23.66 -6.25 5.11
C THR A 97 22.51 -5.38 4.69
N LYS A 98 21.28 -5.83 5.01
CA LYS A 98 20.07 -5.04 4.90
C LYS A 98 19.45 -4.88 6.30
N ILE A 99 19.20 -3.66 6.68
CA ILE A 99 18.59 -3.29 7.97
C ILE A 99 17.12 -2.98 7.71
N PRO A 100 16.18 -3.71 8.34
CA PRO A 100 14.76 -3.42 8.22
C PRO A 100 14.41 -2.16 9.02
N LEU A 101 13.63 -1.28 8.40
CA LEU A 101 13.04 -0.11 9.03
C LEU A 101 11.52 -0.19 8.91
N PHE A 102 10.83 0.29 9.95
CA PHE A 102 9.40 0.57 9.91
C PHE A 102 9.22 2.06 9.72
N ILE A 103 8.46 2.44 8.69
CA ILE A 103 8.20 3.82 8.30
C ILE A 103 6.71 4.08 8.54
N HIS A 104 6.39 5.16 9.26
CA HIS A 104 5.03 5.51 9.66
C HIS A 104 4.80 7.02 9.61
N LEU A 105 3.55 7.45 9.75
CA LEU A 105 3.23 8.87 9.89
C LEU A 105 3.47 9.37 11.31
N GLU A 106 3.79 10.65 11.43
CA GLU A 106 3.97 11.35 12.71
C GLU A 106 2.96 12.53 12.78
N PRO A 107 2.03 12.58 13.75
CA PRO A 107 1.76 11.55 14.77
C PRO A 107 1.21 10.25 14.17
N GLU A 108 1.43 9.14 14.88
CA GLU A 108 0.95 7.82 14.46
C GLU A 108 -0.56 7.81 14.20
N ARG A 109 -0.93 7.41 13.01
CA ARG A 109 -2.32 7.23 12.58
C ARG A 109 -2.39 6.32 11.36
N PRO A 110 -3.51 5.62 11.15
CA PRO A 110 -3.74 4.90 9.90
C PRO A 110 -3.84 5.87 8.73
N PHE A 111 -3.39 5.41 7.56
CA PHE A 111 -3.42 6.14 6.30
C PHE A 111 -3.75 5.23 5.13
N GLY A 112 -4.14 5.81 4.01
CA GLY A 112 -4.43 5.09 2.78
C GLY A 112 -3.30 5.23 1.76
N PHE A 113 -2.74 4.12 1.34
CA PHE A 113 -1.96 4.10 0.11
C PHE A 113 -2.89 4.23 -1.10
N ALA A 114 -2.55 5.07 -2.07
CA ALA A 114 -3.22 5.06 -3.36
C ALA A 114 -3.07 3.67 -3.99
N GLY A 115 -4.19 3.03 -4.27
CA GLY A 115 -4.24 1.69 -4.81
C GLY A 115 -5.18 1.57 -6.01
N LEU A 116 -5.01 0.49 -6.74
CA LEU A 116 -5.93 0.04 -7.78
C LEU A 116 -6.38 -1.37 -7.46
N TYR A 117 -7.60 -1.72 -7.84
CA TYR A 117 -8.09 -3.08 -7.70
C TYR A 117 -8.61 -3.65 -9.03
N GLU A 118 -8.70 -4.96 -9.10
CA GLU A 118 -9.21 -5.67 -10.25
C GLU A 118 -10.02 -6.90 -9.80
N ILE A 119 -11.03 -7.22 -10.59
CA ILE A 119 -11.85 -8.41 -10.42
C ILE A 119 -11.48 -9.37 -11.54
N TRP A 120 -10.75 -10.40 -11.19
CA TRP A 120 -10.42 -11.47 -12.12
C TRP A 120 -11.40 -12.64 -11.96
N THR A 121 -11.91 -13.11 -13.09
CA THR A 121 -12.84 -14.26 -13.12
C THR A 121 -12.13 -15.42 -13.82
N PRO A 122 -11.81 -16.50 -13.08
CA PRO A 122 -11.24 -17.70 -13.69
C PRO A 122 -12.26 -18.38 -14.61
N PRO A 123 -11.82 -19.21 -15.56
CA PRO A 123 -12.73 -20.02 -16.39
C PRO A 123 -13.63 -20.94 -15.56
N LEU A 124 -13.14 -21.42 -14.43
CA LEU A 124 -13.87 -22.21 -13.42
C LEU A 124 -13.47 -21.69 -12.05
N GLY A 125 -14.47 -21.50 -11.17
CA GLY A 125 -14.24 -21.09 -9.78
C GLY A 125 -14.76 -19.68 -9.44
N GLU A 126 -14.43 -19.22 -8.25
CA GLU A 126 -14.91 -17.96 -7.71
C GLU A 126 -14.09 -16.75 -8.22
N LYS A 127 -14.73 -15.59 -8.26
CA LYS A 127 -14.06 -14.33 -8.60
C LYS A 127 -12.98 -14.02 -7.56
N LEU A 128 -11.81 -13.59 -8.04
CA LEU A 128 -10.72 -13.14 -7.20
C LEU A 128 -10.61 -11.62 -7.30
N VAL A 129 -10.78 -10.94 -6.17
CA VAL A 129 -10.58 -9.50 -6.06
C VAL A 129 -9.16 -9.25 -5.55
N THR A 130 -8.42 -8.45 -6.31
CA THR A 130 -7.00 -8.20 -6.05
C THR A 130 -6.68 -6.73 -6.13
N CYS A 131 -5.65 -6.28 -5.38
CA CYS A 131 -5.22 -4.89 -5.40
C CYS A 131 -3.71 -4.75 -5.64
N THR A 132 -3.29 -3.55 -5.99
CA THR A 132 -1.89 -3.14 -6.10
C THR A 132 -1.71 -1.79 -5.43
N ILE A 133 -0.52 -1.53 -4.90
CA ILE A 133 -0.14 -0.25 -4.31
C ILE A 133 0.58 0.58 -5.38
N ILE A 134 0.21 1.85 -5.50
CA ILE A 134 0.90 2.77 -6.40
C ILE A 134 2.16 3.28 -5.71
N THR A 135 3.26 3.32 -6.45
CA THR A 135 4.54 3.83 -5.96
C THR A 135 5.00 5.02 -6.79
N THR A 136 5.72 5.93 -6.15
CA THR A 136 6.31 7.14 -6.74
C THR A 136 7.79 7.25 -6.38
N GLU A 137 8.46 8.33 -6.75
CA GLU A 137 9.81 8.63 -6.30
C GLU A 137 9.87 8.81 -4.78
N PRO A 138 11.01 8.56 -4.13
CA PRO A 138 11.12 8.69 -2.69
C PRO A 138 11.23 10.16 -2.26
N ASN A 139 10.63 10.50 -1.11
CA ASN A 139 10.88 11.76 -0.43
C ASN A 139 12.27 11.75 0.25
N GLU A 140 12.61 12.83 0.97
CA GLU A 140 13.92 13.00 1.62
C GLU A 140 14.19 11.94 2.71
N LEU A 141 13.15 11.49 3.44
CA LEU A 141 13.27 10.44 4.45
C LEU A 141 13.55 9.07 3.82
N VAL A 142 12.85 8.72 2.74
CA VAL A 142 12.92 7.39 2.13
C VAL A 142 14.09 7.25 1.16
N ARG A 143 14.52 8.33 0.52
CA ARG A 143 15.60 8.33 -0.50
C ARG A 143 16.90 7.63 -0.07
N PRO A 144 17.41 7.79 1.17
CA PRO A 144 18.61 7.05 1.62
C PRO A 144 18.34 5.57 1.91
N ILE A 145 17.07 5.14 1.90
CA ILE A 145 16.64 3.77 2.24
C ILE A 145 16.32 2.98 0.98
N HIS A 146 15.48 3.55 0.09
CA HIS A 146 14.99 2.92 -1.13
C HIS A 146 14.74 3.96 -2.23
N ASP A 147 14.80 3.55 -3.51
CA ASP A 147 14.61 4.41 -4.68
C ASP A 147 13.13 4.66 -5.05
N ARG A 148 12.21 4.03 -4.34
CA ARG A 148 10.75 4.21 -4.48
C ARG A 148 10.07 4.25 -3.12
N MET A 149 8.89 4.88 -3.06
CA MET A 149 8.02 4.82 -1.90
C MET A 149 6.56 4.62 -2.34
N PRO A 150 5.70 4.02 -1.51
CA PRO A 150 4.27 3.99 -1.78
C PRO A 150 3.70 5.41 -1.74
N VAL A 151 2.69 5.66 -2.57
CA VAL A 151 1.94 6.93 -2.54
C VAL A 151 0.97 6.89 -1.36
N ILE A 152 1.22 7.71 -0.34
CA ILE A 152 0.28 7.97 0.75
C ILE A 152 -0.57 9.16 0.34
N LEU A 153 -1.90 9.02 0.35
CA LEU A 153 -2.77 10.13 0.02
C LEU A 153 -3.00 11.06 1.22
N PRO A 154 -2.96 12.38 1.03
CA PRO A 154 -3.47 13.33 2.00
C PRO A 154 -4.95 13.04 2.30
N LYS A 155 -5.37 13.28 3.55
CA LYS A 155 -6.72 12.93 4.01
C LYS A 155 -7.84 13.58 3.20
N ASP A 156 -7.65 14.81 2.79
CA ASP A 156 -8.58 15.61 1.99
C ASP A 156 -8.64 15.16 0.51
N ALA A 157 -7.67 14.38 0.05
CA ALA A 157 -7.62 13.85 -1.31
C ALA A 157 -8.24 12.44 -1.44
N GLU A 158 -8.47 11.73 -0.33
CA GLU A 158 -8.95 10.34 -0.34
C GLU A 158 -10.30 10.19 -1.05
N ASP A 159 -11.26 11.09 -0.77
CA ASP A 159 -12.60 11.03 -1.36
C ASP A 159 -12.58 11.29 -2.87
N PHE A 160 -11.78 12.27 -3.29
CA PHE A 160 -11.58 12.54 -4.71
C PHE A 160 -10.92 11.36 -5.43
N TRP A 161 -9.95 10.70 -4.80
CA TRP A 161 -9.31 9.51 -5.35
C TRP A 161 -10.29 8.35 -5.50
N LEU A 162 -11.15 8.13 -4.50
CA LEU A 162 -12.11 7.03 -4.46
C LEU A 162 -13.33 7.25 -5.38
N ASP A 163 -13.60 8.46 -5.81
CA ASP A 163 -14.75 8.77 -6.65
C ASP A 163 -14.54 8.27 -8.08
N SER A 164 -15.21 7.17 -8.43
CA SER A 164 -15.12 6.56 -9.77
C SER A 164 -15.70 7.43 -10.89
N ALA A 165 -16.50 8.47 -10.56
CA ALA A 165 -17.04 9.42 -11.53
C ALA A 165 -16.02 10.48 -11.96
N VAL A 166 -14.89 10.61 -11.25
CA VAL A 166 -13.82 11.54 -11.65
C VAL A 166 -13.15 11.06 -12.93
N GLU A 167 -13.32 11.82 -14.00
CA GLU A 167 -12.71 11.59 -15.32
C GLU A 167 -11.46 12.46 -15.56
N ASP A 168 -11.18 13.41 -14.67
CA ASP A 168 -9.98 14.25 -14.75
C ASP A 168 -8.73 13.44 -14.33
N HIS A 169 -8.24 12.66 -15.26
CA HIS A 169 -7.08 11.80 -15.04
C HIS A 169 -5.80 12.60 -14.71
N MET A 170 -5.69 13.85 -15.17
CA MET A 170 -4.52 14.69 -14.86
C MET A 170 -4.50 15.04 -13.38
N ARG A 171 -5.64 15.50 -12.83
CA ARG A 171 -5.75 15.77 -11.39
C ARG A 171 -5.53 14.52 -10.53
N LEU A 172 -5.97 13.34 -11.01
CA LEU A 172 -5.70 12.08 -10.32
C LEU A 172 -4.20 11.76 -10.30
N LEU A 173 -3.48 12.01 -11.41
CA LEU A 173 -2.02 11.82 -11.46
C LEU A 173 -1.27 12.83 -10.57
N ASP A 174 -1.76 14.06 -10.47
CA ASP A 174 -1.17 15.10 -9.62
C ASP A 174 -1.18 14.75 -8.13
N LEU A 175 -2.09 13.85 -7.70
CA LEU A 175 -2.13 13.33 -6.33
C LEU A 175 -1.02 12.32 -6.04
N LEU A 176 -0.41 11.73 -7.06
CA LEU A 176 0.54 10.61 -6.91
C LEU A 176 1.96 11.09 -6.63
N GLN A 177 2.09 12.01 -5.67
CA GLN A 177 3.35 12.63 -5.25
C GLN A 177 3.92 11.93 -4.01
N PRO A 178 5.22 12.08 -3.74
CA PRO A 178 5.81 11.68 -2.47
C PRO A 178 5.13 12.41 -1.30
N TYR A 179 4.82 11.67 -0.23
CA TYR A 179 4.29 12.28 0.99
C TYR A 179 5.34 13.17 1.67
N GLN A 180 4.89 14.18 2.44
CA GLN A 180 5.79 15.12 3.11
C GLN A 180 6.70 14.40 4.11
N ALA A 181 8.02 14.53 3.94
CA ALA A 181 8.99 13.86 4.79
C ALA A 181 8.92 14.31 6.26
N SER A 182 8.56 15.60 6.50
CA SER A 182 8.38 16.16 7.85
C SER A 182 7.27 15.49 8.67
N ASP A 183 6.32 14.85 8.01
CA ASP A 183 5.16 14.21 8.63
C ASP A 183 5.32 12.69 8.70
N MET A 184 6.55 12.22 8.53
CA MET A 184 6.92 10.79 8.56
C MET A 184 8.10 10.57 9.48
N SER A 185 8.15 9.36 10.07
CA SER A 185 9.28 8.91 10.88
C SER A 185 9.65 7.48 10.51
N ALA A 186 10.89 7.10 10.81
CA ALA A 186 11.41 5.76 10.56
C ALA A 186 12.29 5.29 11.70
N PHE A 187 12.14 4.04 12.10
CA PHE A 187 13.03 3.42 13.09
C PHE A 187 13.38 1.97 12.70
N THR A 188 14.52 1.52 13.19
CA THR A 188 14.98 0.14 12.97
C THR A 188 14.13 -0.83 13.76
N VAL A 189 13.72 -1.91 13.09
CA VAL A 189 12.98 -3.02 13.70
C VAL A 189 13.79 -4.31 13.70
N SER A 190 13.30 -5.30 14.44
CA SER A 190 13.93 -6.62 14.49
C SER A 190 13.96 -7.31 13.13
N LYS A 191 15.01 -8.11 12.88
CA LYS A 191 15.09 -9.00 11.71
C LYS A 191 13.98 -10.08 11.68
N LEU A 192 13.12 -10.16 12.68
CA LEU A 192 11.92 -11.01 12.67
C LEU A 192 11.07 -10.75 11.42
N VAL A 193 10.96 -9.49 10.95
CA VAL A 193 10.20 -9.12 9.75
C VAL A 193 10.71 -9.74 8.45
N ASN A 194 11.94 -10.25 8.44
CA ASN A 194 12.50 -10.91 7.26
C ASN A 194 11.83 -12.25 6.95
N SER A 195 11.07 -12.80 7.88
CA SER A 195 10.27 -14.00 7.68
C SER A 195 8.79 -13.67 7.74
N VAL A 196 8.09 -13.88 6.65
CA VAL A 196 6.63 -13.70 6.55
C VAL A 196 5.82 -14.60 7.49
N LYS A 197 6.46 -15.60 8.10
CA LYS A 197 5.84 -16.47 9.14
C LYS A 197 5.71 -15.75 10.49
N ASN A 198 6.49 -14.71 10.71
CA ASN A 198 6.44 -13.91 11.93
C ASN A 198 5.42 -12.79 11.70
N ASN A 199 4.33 -12.83 12.44
CA ASN A 199 3.25 -11.86 12.37
C ASN A 199 2.76 -11.54 13.78
N SER A 200 3.55 -10.76 14.52
CA SER A 200 3.26 -10.38 15.90
C SER A 200 3.66 -8.92 16.16
N PRO A 201 3.16 -8.28 17.21
CA PRO A 201 3.48 -6.89 17.54
C PRO A 201 4.99 -6.59 17.61
N GLU A 202 5.82 -7.57 17.94
CA GLU A 202 7.28 -7.42 18.00
C GLU A 202 7.90 -7.08 16.64
N CYS A 203 7.19 -7.37 15.53
CA CYS A 203 7.65 -7.01 14.18
C CYS A 203 7.75 -5.50 13.97
N ILE A 204 6.92 -4.71 14.66
CA ILE A 204 6.86 -3.25 14.53
C ILE A 204 7.44 -2.53 15.76
N GLN A 205 8.11 -3.24 16.68
CA GLN A 205 8.76 -2.62 17.82
C GLN A 205 10.13 -2.08 17.45
N PRO A 206 10.48 -0.85 17.89
CA PRO A 206 11.82 -0.33 17.68
C PRO A 206 12.86 -1.21 18.39
N VAL A 207 13.93 -1.54 17.72
CA VAL A 207 15.08 -2.18 18.36
C VAL A 207 15.74 -1.13 19.25
N SER A 208 15.68 -1.32 20.56
CA SER A 208 16.36 -0.44 21.51
C SER A 208 17.82 -0.30 21.12
N ALA A 209 18.25 0.92 20.87
CA ALA A 209 19.63 1.23 20.52
C ALA A 209 20.55 0.98 21.73
N MET A 210 20.87 -0.28 22.03
CA MET A 210 22.11 -0.55 22.72
C MET A 210 23.25 -0.37 21.70
N GLY A 211 23.71 0.87 21.52
CA GLY A 211 24.98 1.17 20.89
C GLY A 211 24.96 1.71 19.46
N GLN A 212 23.88 2.27 18.94
CA GLN A 212 23.96 3.08 17.70
C GLN A 212 23.65 4.56 18.00
N PRO A 213 24.49 5.50 17.49
CA PRO A 213 24.17 6.92 17.56
C PRO A 213 22.92 7.21 16.71
N PRO A 214 22.15 8.27 17.03
CA PRO A 214 21.02 8.69 16.23
C PRO A 214 21.47 8.94 14.79
N LEU A 215 20.65 8.53 13.81
CA LEU A 215 20.94 8.65 12.38
C LEU A 215 20.82 10.08 11.84
N PHE A 216 20.62 11.08 12.74
CA PHE A 216 20.61 12.53 12.38
C PHE A 216 21.07 13.39 13.56
#